data_22c9c5b0a79b910847ec83f01a842a01
#
_entry.id   22c9c5b0a79b910847ec83f01a842a01
#
_cell.length_a   1.000
_cell.length_b   1.000
_cell.length_c   1.000
_cell.angle_alpha   90.00
_cell.angle_beta   90.00
_cell.angle_gamma   90.00
#
_symmetry.space_group_name_H-M   'P 1'
#
loop_
_entity.id
_entity.type
_entity.pdbx_description
1 polymer ?
#
loop_
_entity_poly.entity_id
_entity_poly.type
_entity_poly.pdbx_seq_one_letter_code
_entity_poly.pdbx_strand_id
1 'polypeptide(L)'
;MDVDFVMSNKTIRHCLGLIVLSWTGLASAASISVEIRQTGGGFDIQGSYMSPLTQCQAYVLLTDFSSDEPSEGIKSSKITRLSDQTIRVEQKVEDRFLFFTTKFESIIDYTEYPMRGMDLQQVKGYFKEYRGSWRLIPKEGGTLFTYQAFILPESSIPMFLIEHFMNNRVQQRFEKMANRANRKKDFIPERCQ
;
A
#
# COMPACT_ATOMS: atom_id res chain seq x y z
N MET A 1 57.56 55.94 -27.36
CA MET A 1 56.39 56.81 -27.47
C MET A 1 55.36 56.10 -26.60
N ASP A 2 55.44 56.32 -25.32
CA ASP A 2 54.61 57.28 -24.56
C ASP A 2 53.13 56.93 -24.76
N VAL A 3 52.30 56.69 -23.79
CA VAL A 3 52.15 57.41 -22.54
C VAL A 3 51.10 56.70 -21.68
N ASP A 4 51.31 56.72 -20.41
CA ASP A 4 50.51 57.07 -19.27
C ASP A 4 49.46 56.07 -18.73
N PHE A 5 49.88 55.66 -17.65
CA PHE A 5 49.25 55.12 -16.48
C PHE A 5 48.34 56.09 -15.74
N VAL A 6 47.09 55.80 -15.62
CA VAL A 6 46.23 56.47 -14.61
C VAL A 6 45.58 55.43 -13.73
N MET A 7 46.06 55.38 -12.48
CA MET A 7 45.41 54.73 -11.39
C MET A 7 44.10 55.42 -11.04
N SER A 8 42.99 54.65 -10.96
CA SER A 8 41.78 55.09 -10.28
C SER A 8 41.36 54.10 -9.23
N ASN A 9 41.51 54.56 -8.02
CA ASN A 9 41.16 53.92 -6.77
C ASN A 9 39.62 53.86 -6.66
N LYS A 10 38.99 52.66 -6.65
CA LYS A 10 37.58 52.51 -6.30
C LYS A 10 37.40 51.39 -5.28
N THR A 11 37.25 51.78 -4.08
CA THR A 11 36.53 51.26 -2.92
C THR A 11 35.94 49.85 -3.08
N ILE A 12 36.52 48.92 -2.35
CA ILE A 12 35.98 47.58 -2.10
C ILE A 12 34.78 47.72 -1.14
N ARG A 13 33.57 47.59 -1.66
CA ARG A 13 32.36 47.39 -0.86
C ARG A 13 32.18 45.90 -0.60
N HIS A 14 32.34 45.50 0.66
CA HIS A 14 32.05 44.17 1.16
C HIS A 14 30.54 43.91 1.06
N CYS A 15 30.11 43.15 0.07
CA CYS A 15 28.80 42.51 0.09
C CYS A 15 28.89 41.24 0.94
N LEU A 16 28.44 41.32 2.19
CA LEU A 16 28.12 40.14 2.99
C LEU A 16 26.90 39.46 2.35
N GLY A 17 27.16 38.43 1.54
CA GLY A 17 26.11 37.54 1.04
C GLY A 17 25.61 36.65 2.17
N LEU A 18 24.36 36.88 2.62
CA LEU A 18 23.64 35.93 3.49
C LEU A 18 23.39 34.66 2.68
N ILE A 19 24.12 33.58 2.98
CA ILE A 19 23.81 32.26 2.49
C ILE A 19 22.63 31.74 3.29
N VAL A 20 21.43 31.88 2.73
CA VAL A 20 20.22 31.20 3.23
C VAL A 20 20.36 29.72 2.86
N LEU A 21 20.79 28.89 3.81
CA LEU A 21 20.69 27.43 3.69
C LEU A 21 19.21 27.06 3.71
N SER A 22 18.60 26.91 2.54
CA SER A 22 17.30 26.28 2.39
C SER A 22 17.46 24.78 2.68
N TRP A 23 17.01 24.35 3.85
CA TRP A 23 16.79 22.95 4.16
C TRP A 23 15.62 22.46 3.28
N THR A 24 15.95 21.90 2.15
CA THR A 24 14.99 21.12 1.37
C THR A 24 14.75 19.82 2.16
N GLY A 25 13.62 19.79 2.87
CA GLY A 25 13.14 18.57 3.49
C GLY A 25 12.99 17.51 2.39
N LEU A 26 13.81 16.47 2.43
CA LEU A 26 13.63 15.27 1.62
C LEU A 26 12.30 14.64 2.04
N ALA A 27 11.26 14.88 1.24
CA ALA A 27 10.03 14.10 1.33
C ALA A 27 10.43 12.64 1.03
N SER A 28 10.52 11.81 2.08
CA SER A 28 10.74 10.38 1.92
C SER A 28 9.55 9.81 1.18
N ALA A 29 9.72 9.53 -0.10
CA ALA A 29 8.74 8.77 -0.85
C ALA A 29 8.56 7.42 -0.14
N ALA A 30 7.31 7.04 0.17
CA ALA A 30 7.01 5.76 0.79
C ALA A 30 7.60 4.65 -0.10
N SER A 31 8.66 4.00 0.36
CA SER A 31 9.27 2.89 -0.37
C SER A 31 8.30 1.71 -0.32
N ILE A 32 7.72 1.38 -1.47
CA ILE A 32 6.87 0.20 -1.63
C ILE A 32 7.77 -0.92 -2.14
N SER A 33 7.77 -2.05 -1.45
CA SER A 33 8.44 -3.27 -1.87
C SER A 33 7.41 -4.36 -2.09
N VAL A 34 7.46 -5.02 -3.25
CA VAL A 34 6.62 -6.20 -3.56
C VAL A 34 7.52 -7.24 -4.18
N GLU A 35 7.48 -8.44 -3.64
CA GLU A 35 8.18 -9.61 -4.17
C GLU A 35 7.16 -10.73 -4.38
N ILE A 36 7.22 -11.38 -5.54
CA ILE A 36 6.36 -12.50 -5.90
C ILE A 36 7.26 -13.64 -6.34
N ARG A 37 7.11 -14.79 -5.67
CA ARG A 37 7.88 -16.00 -5.99
C ARG A 37 6.91 -17.12 -6.36
N GLN A 38 7.18 -17.81 -7.44
CA GLN A 38 6.45 -19.02 -7.80
C GLN A 38 6.97 -20.19 -6.96
N THR A 39 6.07 -20.91 -6.28
CA THR A 39 6.42 -22.02 -5.39
C THR A 39 5.33 -23.10 -5.45
N GLY A 40 5.69 -24.34 -5.80
CA GLY A 40 4.76 -25.49 -5.72
C GLY A 40 3.47 -25.35 -6.52
N GLY A 41 3.51 -24.67 -7.67
CA GLY A 41 2.34 -24.39 -8.52
C GLY A 41 1.51 -23.20 -8.08
N GLY A 42 1.88 -22.53 -6.98
CA GLY A 42 1.29 -21.31 -6.47
C GLY A 42 2.26 -20.14 -6.45
N PHE A 43 1.88 -19.07 -5.77
CA PHE A 43 2.65 -17.84 -5.63
C PHE A 43 2.74 -17.43 -4.17
N ASP A 44 3.97 -17.27 -3.68
CA ASP A 44 4.25 -16.57 -2.44
C ASP A 44 4.43 -15.08 -2.74
N ILE A 45 3.66 -14.25 -2.05
CA ILE A 45 3.68 -12.81 -2.17
C ILE A 45 4.18 -12.22 -0.87
N GLN A 46 5.18 -11.36 -0.96
CA GLN A 46 5.64 -10.53 0.15
C GLN A 46 5.55 -9.07 -0.29
N GLY A 47 5.03 -8.23 0.60
CA GLY A 47 4.94 -6.82 0.31
C GLY A 47 5.09 -5.96 1.56
N SER A 48 5.58 -4.75 1.40
CA SER A 48 5.65 -3.80 2.49
C SER A 48 5.61 -2.36 1.98
N TYR A 49 5.11 -1.46 2.82
CA TYR A 49 5.24 -0.03 2.61
C TYR A 49 5.24 0.72 3.96
N MET A 50 5.96 1.82 4.00
CA MET A 50 5.96 2.72 5.15
C MET A 50 4.82 3.72 5.02
N SER A 51 4.09 3.96 6.11
CA SER A 51 2.97 4.90 6.18
C SER A 51 3.21 5.91 7.32
N PRO A 52 2.85 7.19 7.15
CA PRO A 52 2.94 8.19 8.21
C PRO A 52 1.89 8.02 9.32
N LEU A 53 1.00 7.04 9.20
CA LEU A 53 -0.06 6.76 10.19
C LEU A 53 0.53 6.23 11.50
N THR A 54 -0.05 6.63 12.63
CA THR A 54 0.17 5.93 13.89
C THR A 54 -0.32 4.49 13.80
N GLN A 55 0.13 3.61 14.68
CA GLN A 55 -0.30 2.21 14.69
C GLN A 55 -1.83 2.07 14.82
N CYS A 56 -2.46 2.92 15.63
CA CYS A 56 -3.92 2.93 15.78
C CYS A 56 -4.62 3.35 14.47
N GLN A 57 -4.19 4.45 13.84
CA GLN A 57 -4.75 4.89 12.56
C GLN A 57 -4.55 3.82 11.47
N ALA A 58 -3.37 3.19 11.45
CA ALA A 58 -3.04 2.11 10.52
C ALA A 58 -3.96 0.89 10.71
N TYR A 59 -4.24 0.53 11.98
CA TYR A 59 -5.15 -0.57 12.30
C TYR A 59 -6.59 -0.25 11.86
N VAL A 60 -7.08 0.95 12.17
CA VAL A 60 -8.42 1.39 11.73
C VAL A 60 -8.52 1.39 10.19
N LEU A 61 -7.48 1.89 9.50
CA LEU A 61 -7.47 1.90 8.03
C LEU A 61 -7.47 0.48 7.45
N LEU A 62 -6.70 -0.43 8.06
CA LEU A 62 -6.57 -1.82 7.59
C LEU A 62 -7.87 -2.61 7.77
N THR A 63 -8.63 -2.33 8.85
CA THR A 63 -9.87 -3.03 9.21
C THR A 63 -11.14 -2.30 8.76
N ASP A 64 -11.01 -1.24 7.97
CA ASP A 64 -12.14 -0.54 7.37
C ASP A 64 -12.62 -1.26 6.10
N PHE A 65 -13.41 -2.32 6.31
CA PHE A 65 -14.03 -3.09 5.23
C PHE A 65 -15.27 -2.39 4.63
N SER A 66 -15.75 -1.33 5.26
CA SER A 66 -16.96 -0.59 4.86
C SER A 66 -16.67 0.63 4.00
N SER A 67 -15.40 0.89 3.69
CA SER A 67 -15.05 2.13 3.00
C SER A 67 -15.72 2.25 1.64
N ASP A 68 -16.35 3.40 1.41
CA ASP A 68 -17.01 3.76 0.16
C ASP A 68 -16.04 4.01 -1.01
N GLU A 69 -14.73 3.86 -0.78
CA GLU A 69 -13.75 3.91 -1.87
C GLU A 69 -13.96 2.66 -2.76
N PRO A 70 -14.47 2.83 -3.99
CA PRO A 70 -14.76 1.71 -4.86
C PRO A 70 -13.46 0.95 -5.16
N SER A 71 -13.35 -0.23 -4.58
CA SER A 71 -12.33 -1.16 -5.02
C SER A 71 -12.69 -1.61 -6.41
N GLU A 72 -11.74 -1.47 -7.32
CA GLU A 72 -11.94 -1.80 -8.75
C GLU A 72 -12.49 -3.23 -8.87
N GLY A 73 -13.61 -3.36 -9.56
CA GLY A 73 -14.28 -4.65 -9.78
C GLY A 73 -15.28 -5.08 -8.72
N ILE A 74 -15.33 -4.50 -7.53
CA ILE A 74 -16.30 -4.87 -6.50
C ILE A 74 -17.66 -4.21 -6.79
N LYS A 75 -18.69 -5.04 -6.99
CA LYS A 75 -20.07 -4.60 -7.25
C LYS A 75 -20.92 -4.52 -6.00
N SER A 76 -20.65 -5.39 -5.05
CA SER A 76 -21.31 -5.37 -3.73
C SER A 76 -20.39 -6.01 -2.70
N SER A 77 -20.52 -5.54 -1.46
CA SER A 77 -19.82 -6.10 -0.30
C SER A 77 -20.80 -6.27 0.84
N LYS A 78 -20.73 -7.42 1.53
CA LYS A 78 -21.48 -7.69 2.75
C LYS A 78 -20.48 -8.11 3.83
N ILE A 79 -20.58 -7.48 4.99
CA ILE A 79 -19.70 -7.70 6.13
C ILE A 79 -20.53 -8.38 7.21
N THR A 80 -20.03 -9.52 7.72
CA THR A 80 -20.65 -10.28 8.80
C THR A 80 -19.62 -10.57 9.87
N ARG A 81 -19.88 -10.16 11.12
CA ARG A 81 -19.03 -10.50 12.25
C ARG A 81 -19.38 -11.95 12.70
N LEU A 82 -18.41 -12.86 12.60
CA LEU A 82 -18.58 -14.26 12.99
C LEU A 82 -18.22 -14.50 14.46
N SER A 83 -17.26 -13.73 14.98
CA SER A 83 -16.84 -13.76 16.40
C SER A 83 -16.25 -12.41 16.79
N ASP A 84 -15.74 -12.27 18.03
CA ASP A 84 -15.09 -11.05 18.49
C ASP A 84 -13.87 -10.65 17.66
N GLN A 85 -13.21 -11.63 17.02
CA GLN A 85 -11.99 -11.40 16.24
C GLN A 85 -12.15 -11.73 14.76
N THR A 86 -13.25 -12.38 14.34
CA THR A 86 -13.39 -12.85 12.97
C THR A 86 -14.51 -12.12 12.24
N ILE A 87 -14.16 -11.55 11.10
CA ILE A 87 -15.08 -10.88 10.18
C ILE A 87 -15.06 -11.62 8.86
N ARG A 88 -16.24 -11.93 8.35
CA ARG A 88 -16.44 -12.44 6.99
C ARG A 88 -16.80 -11.31 6.05
N VAL A 89 -16.08 -11.20 4.96
CA VAL A 89 -16.38 -10.26 3.87
C VAL A 89 -16.78 -11.05 2.64
N GLU A 90 -18.04 -10.88 2.22
CA GLU A 90 -18.62 -11.51 1.02
C GLU A 90 -18.72 -10.45 -0.07
N GLN A 91 -18.08 -10.67 -1.21
CA GLN A 91 -18.05 -9.70 -2.30
C GLN A 91 -18.47 -10.33 -3.62
N LYS A 92 -19.26 -9.60 -4.40
CA LYS A 92 -19.48 -9.90 -5.81
C LYS A 92 -18.48 -9.09 -6.60
N VAL A 93 -17.62 -9.79 -7.32
CA VAL A 93 -16.52 -9.17 -8.09
C VAL A 93 -16.78 -9.37 -9.58
N GLU A 94 -16.61 -8.28 -10.33
CA GLU A 94 -16.59 -8.30 -11.78
C GLU A 94 -15.27 -7.70 -12.23
N ASP A 95 -14.34 -8.54 -12.65
CA ASP A 95 -13.01 -8.11 -13.08
C ASP A 95 -12.87 -8.28 -14.59
N ARG A 96 -12.22 -7.31 -15.22
CA ARG A 96 -11.85 -7.35 -16.64
C ARG A 96 -10.45 -7.90 -16.75
N PHE A 97 -10.36 -9.04 -17.39
CA PHE A 97 -9.10 -9.66 -17.70
C PHE A 97 -8.93 -9.71 -19.22
N LEU A 98 -8.05 -8.86 -19.76
CA LEU A 98 -7.83 -8.67 -21.19
C LEU A 98 -9.15 -8.42 -21.94
N PHE A 99 -9.67 -9.45 -22.62
CA PHE A 99 -10.90 -9.40 -23.42
C PHE A 99 -12.11 -10.04 -22.72
N PHE A 100 -11.93 -10.56 -21.49
CA PHE A 100 -12.96 -11.28 -20.76
C PHE A 100 -13.40 -10.51 -19.54
N THR A 101 -14.69 -10.50 -19.27
CA THR A 101 -15.24 -10.07 -18.00
C THR A 101 -15.56 -11.30 -17.17
N THR A 102 -14.90 -11.44 -16.04
CA THR A 102 -15.12 -12.54 -15.11
C THR A 102 -15.95 -12.06 -13.93
N LYS A 103 -17.02 -12.79 -13.60
CA LYS A 103 -17.86 -12.53 -12.44
C LYS A 103 -17.71 -13.69 -11.48
N PHE A 104 -17.38 -13.39 -10.23
CA PHE A 104 -17.27 -14.40 -9.18
C PHE A 104 -17.64 -13.84 -7.82
N GLU A 105 -17.93 -14.73 -6.89
CA GLU A 105 -18.07 -14.40 -5.48
C GLU A 105 -16.77 -14.65 -4.76
N SER A 106 -16.33 -13.67 -3.96
CA SER A 106 -15.19 -13.78 -3.07
C SER A 106 -15.69 -13.74 -1.64
N ILE A 107 -15.41 -14.78 -0.87
CA ILE A 107 -15.70 -14.88 0.56
C ILE A 107 -14.39 -15.08 1.28
N ILE A 108 -14.03 -14.11 2.12
CA ILE A 108 -12.79 -14.13 2.88
C ILE A 108 -13.10 -13.91 4.36
N ASP A 109 -12.56 -14.77 5.20
CA ASP A 109 -12.55 -14.60 6.64
C ASP A 109 -11.27 -13.87 7.06
N TYR A 110 -11.45 -12.80 7.82
CA TYR A 110 -10.38 -12.02 8.40
C TYR A 110 -10.38 -12.22 9.91
N THR A 111 -9.24 -12.67 10.45
CA THR A 111 -9.03 -12.76 11.88
C THR A 111 -8.20 -11.56 12.34
N GLU A 112 -8.80 -10.68 13.12
CA GLU A 112 -8.20 -9.43 13.58
C GLU A 112 -7.31 -9.65 14.81
N TYR A 113 -6.15 -9.02 14.81
CA TYR A 113 -5.26 -8.88 15.97
C TYR A 113 -5.15 -7.39 16.29
N PRO A 114 -5.90 -6.86 17.26
CA PRO A 114 -5.95 -5.44 17.56
C PRO A 114 -4.58 -4.78 17.60
N MET A 115 -4.40 -3.68 16.88
CA MET A 115 -3.17 -2.91 16.69
C MET A 115 -2.03 -3.66 15.98
N ARG A 116 -2.10 -4.97 15.78
CA ARG A 116 -1.01 -5.78 15.21
C ARG A 116 -1.24 -6.19 13.76
N GLY A 117 -2.49 -6.21 13.30
CA GLY A 117 -2.83 -6.60 11.94
C GLY A 117 -3.96 -7.62 11.85
N MET A 118 -3.96 -8.44 10.83
CA MET A 118 -4.97 -9.49 10.62
C MET A 118 -4.43 -10.62 9.76
N ASP A 119 -5.02 -11.80 9.91
CA ASP A 119 -4.88 -12.92 8.97
C ASP A 119 -6.09 -12.95 8.04
N LEU A 120 -5.92 -13.53 6.87
CA LEU A 120 -6.99 -13.73 5.91
C LEU A 120 -6.97 -15.16 5.38
N GLN A 121 -8.16 -15.70 5.19
CA GLN A 121 -8.36 -17.04 4.63
C GLN A 121 -9.56 -17.00 3.68
N GLN A 122 -9.33 -17.34 2.42
CA GLN A 122 -10.42 -17.50 1.46
C GLN A 122 -11.26 -18.73 1.82
N VAL A 123 -12.58 -18.52 1.88
CA VAL A 123 -13.59 -19.57 2.04
C VAL A 123 -14.16 -19.95 0.67
N LYS A 124 -14.37 -18.95 -0.20
CA LYS A 124 -14.84 -19.11 -1.57
C LYS A 124 -14.21 -18.02 -2.44
N GLY A 125 -13.83 -18.33 -3.66
CA GLY A 125 -13.29 -17.33 -4.58
C GLY A 125 -12.75 -17.91 -5.86
N TYR A 126 -11.89 -17.14 -6.49
CA TYR A 126 -11.31 -17.44 -7.79
C TYR A 126 -10.09 -18.39 -7.73
N PHE A 127 -9.48 -18.49 -6.55
CA PHE A 127 -8.31 -19.33 -6.34
C PHE A 127 -8.70 -20.63 -5.66
N LYS A 128 -7.94 -21.70 -5.90
CA LYS A 128 -8.05 -22.94 -5.17
C LYS A 128 -7.70 -22.75 -3.70
N GLU A 129 -6.70 -21.89 -3.43
CA GLU A 129 -6.31 -21.46 -2.10
C GLU A 129 -5.85 -20.01 -2.13
N TYR A 130 -6.28 -19.23 -1.15
CA TYR A 130 -5.74 -17.91 -0.87
C TYR A 130 -5.76 -17.69 0.64
N ARG A 131 -4.59 -17.53 1.21
CA ARG A 131 -4.38 -17.21 2.61
C ARG A 131 -3.24 -16.21 2.76
N GLY A 132 -3.28 -15.44 3.83
CA GLY A 132 -2.23 -14.45 4.04
C GLY A 132 -2.37 -13.72 5.35
N SER A 133 -1.53 -12.73 5.53
CA SER A 133 -1.52 -11.91 6.73
C SER A 133 -1.05 -10.49 6.44
N TRP A 134 -1.61 -9.55 7.17
CA TRP A 134 -1.11 -8.20 7.34
C TRP A 134 -0.54 -8.04 8.74
N ARG A 135 0.58 -7.35 8.85
CA ARG A 135 1.16 -6.95 10.15
C ARG A 135 1.49 -5.47 10.13
N LEU A 136 1.27 -4.85 11.28
CA LEU A 136 1.50 -3.43 11.54
C LEU A 136 2.64 -3.30 12.55
N ILE A 137 3.75 -2.75 12.12
CA ILE A 137 4.97 -2.62 12.91
C ILE A 137 5.23 -1.13 13.12
N PRO A 138 5.11 -0.61 14.36
CA PRO A 138 5.44 0.78 14.62
C PRO A 138 6.92 1.05 14.34
N LYS A 139 7.19 2.16 13.69
CA LYS A 139 8.52 2.64 13.34
C LYS A 139 8.62 4.14 13.62
N GLU A 140 9.84 4.64 13.65
CA GLU A 140 10.06 6.08 13.64
C GLU A 140 9.43 6.68 12.38
N GLY A 141 8.61 7.73 12.56
CA GLY A 141 7.88 8.38 11.47
C GLY A 141 6.60 7.69 11.02
N GLY A 142 6.13 6.62 11.71
CA GLY A 142 4.83 6.02 11.41
C GLY A 142 4.73 4.51 11.61
N THR A 143 4.06 3.83 10.69
CA THR A 143 3.82 2.38 10.76
C THR A 143 4.24 1.70 9.47
N LEU A 144 5.05 0.65 9.59
CA LEU A 144 5.37 -0.25 8.49
C LEU A 144 4.26 -1.29 8.36
N PHE A 145 3.60 -1.30 7.21
CA PHE A 145 2.69 -2.37 6.81
C PHE A 145 3.50 -3.47 6.14
N THR A 146 3.31 -4.71 6.58
CA THR A 146 3.87 -5.88 5.91
C THR A 146 2.77 -6.85 5.55
N TYR A 147 2.89 -7.47 4.39
CA TYR A 147 1.96 -8.43 3.84
C TYR A 147 2.70 -9.68 3.42
N GLN A 148 2.11 -10.83 3.76
CA GLN A 148 2.52 -12.13 3.25
C GLN A 148 1.28 -12.89 2.81
N ALA A 149 1.34 -13.53 1.66
CA ALA A 149 0.25 -14.37 1.19
C ALA A 149 0.75 -15.51 0.33
N PHE A 150 -0.03 -16.58 0.33
CA PHE A 150 0.09 -17.69 -0.61
C PHE A 150 -1.20 -17.78 -1.44
N ILE A 151 -1.04 -17.89 -2.74
CA ILE A 151 -2.13 -18.04 -3.70
C ILE A 151 -1.87 -19.29 -4.54
N LEU A 152 -2.82 -20.22 -4.55
CA LEU A 152 -2.83 -21.35 -5.45
C LEU A 152 -3.93 -21.15 -6.48
N PRO A 153 -3.59 -20.94 -7.76
CA PRO A 153 -4.57 -20.76 -8.83
C PRO A 153 -5.37 -22.05 -9.10
N GLU A 154 -6.56 -21.89 -9.68
CA GLU A 154 -7.24 -23.03 -10.29
C GLU A 154 -6.46 -23.52 -11.52
N SER A 155 -6.40 -24.84 -11.70
CA SER A 155 -5.63 -25.49 -12.75
C SER A 155 -6.10 -25.17 -14.18
N SER A 156 -7.31 -24.64 -14.32
CA SER A 156 -7.89 -24.25 -15.61
C SER A 156 -7.35 -22.93 -16.16
N ILE A 157 -6.60 -22.17 -15.36
CA ILE A 157 -6.07 -20.86 -15.78
C ILE A 157 -4.64 -21.03 -16.29
N PRO A 158 -4.34 -20.60 -17.54
CA PRO A 158 -2.98 -20.62 -18.03
C PRO A 158 -2.02 -19.81 -17.15
N MET A 159 -0.89 -20.40 -16.77
CA MET A 159 0.06 -19.81 -15.82
C MET A 159 0.56 -18.44 -16.24
N PHE A 160 0.84 -18.20 -17.53
CA PHE A 160 1.31 -16.91 -18.03
C PHE A 160 0.32 -15.76 -17.78
N LEU A 161 -0.99 -16.08 -17.76
CA LEU A 161 -2.03 -15.09 -17.43
C LEU A 161 -1.98 -14.71 -15.95
N ILE A 162 -1.74 -15.70 -15.11
CA ILE A 162 -1.63 -15.50 -13.67
C ILE A 162 -0.39 -14.67 -13.33
N GLU A 163 0.75 -15.00 -13.94
CA GLU A 163 2.00 -14.24 -13.78
C GLU A 163 1.84 -12.79 -14.21
N HIS A 164 1.21 -12.56 -15.36
CA HIS A 164 0.93 -11.19 -15.83
C HIS A 164 0.02 -10.42 -14.87
N PHE A 165 -1.03 -11.08 -14.37
CA PHE A 165 -1.94 -10.48 -13.39
C PHE A 165 -1.20 -10.16 -12.08
N MET A 166 -0.45 -11.12 -11.54
CA MET A 166 0.26 -10.97 -10.28
C MET A 166 1.26 -9.80 -10.33
N ASN A 167 2.10 -9.76 -11.35
CA ASN A 167 3.14 -8.74 -11.49
C ASN A 167 2.58 -7.31 -11.62
N ASN A 168 1.44 -7.15 -12.29
CA ASN A 168 0.88 -5.82 -12.53
C ASN A 168 -0.11 -5.38 -11.44
N ARG A 169 -1.01 -6.28 -11.01
CA ARG A 169 -2.12 -5.91 -10.11
C ARG A 169 -1.72 -5.84 -8.64
N VAL A 170 -0.79 -6.70 -8.21
CA VAL A 170 -0.34 -6.69 -6.81
C VAL A 170 0.39 -5.40 -6.51
N GLN A 171 1.34 -4.99 -7.34
CA GLN A 171 2.05 -3.72 -7.19
C GLN A 171 1.07 -2.54 -7.12
N GLN A 172 0.14 -2.45 -8.07
CA GLN A 172 -0.87 -1.38 -8.10
C GLN A 172 -1.74 -1.33 -6.83
N ARG A 173 -2.08 -2.50 -6.26
CA ARG A 173 -2.83 -2.56 -4.99
C ARG A 173 -2.05 -1.96 -3.83
N PHE A 174 -0.76 -2.27 -3.72
CA PHE A 174 0.10 -1.68 -2.69
C PHE A 174 0.22 -0.16 -2.84
N GLU A 175 0.38 0.32 -4.07
CA GLU A 175 0.41 1.76 -4.37
C GLU A 175 -0.91 2.46 -3.97
N LYS A 176 -2.06 1.88 -4.30
CA LYS A 176 -3.37 2.40 -3.89
C LYS A 176 -3.52 2.43 -2.37
N MET A 177 -3.08 1.39 -1.66
CA MET A 177 -3.13 1.34 -0.19
C MET A 177 -2.21 2.37 0.45
N ALA A 178 -0.97 2.51 -0.02
CA ALA A 178 -0.03 3.51 0.47
C ALA A 178 -0.54 4.93 0.23
N ASN A 179 -1.10 5.21 -0.95
CA ASN A 179 -1.70 6.50 -1.28
C ASN A 179 -2.93 6.79 -0.40
N ARG A 180 -3.78 5.79 -0.13
CA ARG A 180 -4.91 5.93 0.80
C ARG A 180 -4.43 6.28 2.20
N ALA A 181 -3.40 5.61 2.71
CA ALA A 181 -2.79 5.91 3.99
C ALA A 181 -2.26 7.35 4.07
N ASN A 182 -1.56 7.81 3.03
CA ASN A 182 -1.06 9.18 2.95
C ASN A 182 -2.17 10.22 2.96
N ARG A 183 -3.28 9.99 2.25
CA ARG A 183 -4.44 10.91 2.26
C ARG A 183 -5.11 11.02 3.64
N LYS A 184 -5.03 9.95 4.44
CA LYS A 184 -5.66 9.88 5.77
C LYS A 184 -4.71 10.23 6.94
N LYS A 185 -3.50 10.70 6.68
CA LYS A 185 -2.48 10.96 7.71
C LYS A 185 -2.93 11.94 8.80
N ASP A 186 -3.73 12.95 8.43
CA ASP A 186 -4.18 14.00 9.34
C ASP A 186 -5.55 13.66 9.98
N PHE A 187 -6.19 12.57 9.58
CA PHE A 187 -7.46 12.11 10.14
C PHE A 187 -7.21 11.21 11.36
N ILE A 188 -7.73 11.61 12.50
CA ILE A 188 -7.66 10.83 13.76
C ILE A 188 -9.03 10.18 13.98
N PRO A 189 -9.16 8.85 13.83
CA PRO A 189 -10.39 8.13 14.13
C PRO A 189 -10.77 8.25 15.61
N GLU A 190 -12.06 8.27 15.94
CA GLU A 190 -12.54 8.32 17.33
C GLU A 190 -11.92 7.22 18.22
N ARG A 191 -11.73 6.02 17.65
CA ARG A 191 -11.07 4.90 18.37
C ARG A 191 -9.60 5.13 18.69
N CYS A 192 -8.98 6.18 18.16
CA CYS A 192 -7.57 6.53 18.35
C CYS A 192 -7.36 7.80 19.18
N GLN A 193 -8.43 8.41 19.68
CA GLN A 193 -8.44 9.53 20.60
C GLN A 193 -8.41 8.99 22.05
#